data_506860c7029460f6162a4bf87a6568ce
#
_entry.id   506860c7029460f6162a4bf87a6568ce
#
_cell.length_a   1.000
_cell.length_b   1.000
_cell.length_c   1.000
_cell.angle_alpha   90.00
_cell.angle_beta   90.00
_cell.angle_gamma   90.00
#
_symmetry.space_group_name_H-M   'P 1'
#
loop_
_entity.id
_entity.type
_entity.pdbx_description
1 polymer ?
#
loop_
_entity_poly.entity_id
_entity_poly.type
_entity_poly.pdbx_seq_one_letter_code
_entity_poly.pdbx_strand_id
1 'polypeptide(L)'
;ILNVLYNNVLQINPNNFSSTDRNRYVHSKGHTVEALYTVLCDQNFFSKKDLNSLNKFNSHFIGHPTRKVPGIEHNTGALGHGLSVAVGMAIGFKLDNKPYKVYTLLGDGELSEGSIWESLLSASKYNLDNLVIIIDRNGLQITGKTEEVNPIEPLLDKFQSFGLCVKQVNGNSVSELDEVFKEIPFENN
;
A
#
# COMPACT_ATOMS: atom_id res chain seq x y z
N ILE A 1 -3.50 5.08 8.80
CA ILE A 1 -2.54 5.00 7.67
C ILE A 1 -3.11 5.71 6.45
N LEU A 2 -4.20 5.23 5.82
CA LEU A 2 -4.73 5.75 4.56
C LEU A 2 -5.06 7.26 4.60
N ASN A 3 -5.60 7.74 5.70
CA ASN A 3 -5.91 9.17 5.88
C ASN A 3 -4.64 10.02 5.69
N VAL A 4 -3.54 9.69 6.39
CA VAL A 4 -2.27 10.43 6.26
C VAL A 4 -1.69 10.32 4.86
N LEU A 5 -1.72 9.11 4.27
CA LEU A 5 -1.23 8.91 2.91
C LEU A 5 -1.94 9.82 1.89
N TYR A 6 -3.27 9.82 1.87
CA TYR A 6 -4.02 10.56 0.86
C TYR A 6 -4.07 12.06 1.10
N ASN A 7 -4.05 12.52 2.35
CA ASN A 7 -4.10 13.95 2.67
C ASN A 7 -2.74 14.63 2.64
N ASN A 8 -1.66 13.93 3.06
CA ASN A 8 -0.37 14.59 3.31
C ASN A 8 0.76 14.13 2.38
N VAL A 9 0.66 12.91 1.79
CA VAL A 9 1.82 12.26 1.16
C VAL A 9 1.66 12.07 -0.35
N LEU A 10 0.56 11.44 -0.77
CA LEU A 10 0.41 10.97 -2.15
C LEU A 10 0.19 12.07 -3.17
N GLN A 11 -0.47 13.15 -2.78
CA GLN A 11 -0.87 14.26 -3.66
C GLN A 11 -1.70 13.79 -4.88
N ILE A 12 -2.54 12.78 -4.67
CA ILE A 12 -3.39 12.17 -5.70
C ILE A 12 -4.82 12.69 -5.53
N ASN A 13 -5.40 13.15 -6.63
CA ASN A 13 -6.78 13.63 -6.68
C ASN A 13 -7.40 13.34 -8.05
N PRO A 14 -8.73 13.54 -8.25
CA PRO A 14 -9.38 13.24 -9.52
C PRO A 14 -8.79 13.95 -10.73
N ASN A 15 -8.25 15.17 -10.55
CA ASN A 15 -7.73 15.98 -11.68
C ASN A 15 -6.38 15.47 -12.18
N ASN A 16 -5.57 14.85 -11.33
CA ASN A 16 -4.26 14.34 -11.71
C ASN A 16 -4.17 12.80 -11.80
N PHE A 17 -5.24 12.08 -11.47
CA PHE A 17 -5.21 10.62 -11.42
C PHE A 17 -4.84 9.96 -12.75
N SER A 18 -5.24 10.54 -13.86
CA SER A 18 -4.90 10.05 -15.22
C SER A 18 -3.47 10.40 -15.65
N SER A 19 -2.79 11.31 -14.95
CA SER A 19 -1.41 11.68 -15.27
C SER A 19 -0.44 10.52 -15.06
N THR A 20 0.56 10.42 -15.94
CA THR A 20 1.74 9.57 -15.73
C THR A 20 2.67 10.14 -14.67
N ASP A 21 2.60 11.44 -14.45
CA ASP A 21 3.51 12.24 -13.62
C ASP A 21 2.90 12.48 -12.23
N ARG A 22 2.87 11.42 -11.40
CA ARG A 22 2.40 11.43 -10.00
C ARG A 22 2.89 10.20 -9.24
N ASN A 23 2.81 10.26 -7.93
CA ASN A 23 2.97 9.09 -7.07
C ASN A 23 1.92 8.02 -7.39
N ARG A 24 2.24 6.76 -7.09
CA ARG A 24 1.33 5.62 -7.23
C ARG A 24 1.03 5.00 -5.87
N TYR A 25 -0.17 4.46 -5.74
CA TYR A 25 -0.57 3.72 -4.55
C TYR A 25 -1.21 2.39 -4.90
N VAL A 26 -0.70 1.29 -4.35
CA VAL A 26 -1.24 -0.06 -4.52
C VAL A 26 -1.76 -0.57 -3.18
N HIS A 27 -3.05 -0.83 -3.11
CA HIS A 27 -3.72 -1.36 -1.92
C HIS A 27 -3.65 -2.89 -1.91
N SER A 28 -2.52 -3.47 -1.48
CA SER A 28 -2.28 -4.92 -1.58
C SER A 28 -3.23 -5.74 -0.69
N LYS A 29 -3.48 -5.29 0.56
CA LYS A 29 -4.49 -5.89 1.45
C LYS A 29 -5.93 -5.54 1.00
N GLY A 30 -6.33 -6.04 -0.16
CA GLY A 30 -7.57 -5.65 -0.84
C GLY A 30 -8.86 -5.86 -0.03
N HIS A 31 -8.84 -6.76 0.95
CA HIS A 31 -9.98 -7.04 1.84
C HIS A 31 -10.34 -5.91 2.82
N THR A 32 -9.54 -4.83 2.87
CA THR A 32 -9.85 -3.62 3.67
C THR A 32 -10.28 -2.45 2.79
N VAL A 33 -10.95 -2.75 1.71
CA VAL A 33 -11.37 -1.82 0.66
C VAL A 33 -12.30 -0.72 1.16
N GLU A 34 -13.10 -0.97 2.20
CA GLU A 34 -14.02 0.01 2.77
C GLU A 34 -13.27 1.25 3.29
N ALA A 35 -12.12 1.05 3.92
CA ALA A 35 -11.27 2.13 4.37
C ALA A 35 -10.70 2.92 3.18
N LEU A 36 -10.29 2.22 2.10
CA LEU A 36 -9.81 2.86 0.88
C LEU A 36 -10.93 3.65 0.19
N TYR A 37 -12.12 3.07 0.02
CA TYR A 37 -13.25 3.77 -0.59
C TYR A 37 -13.66 5.00 0.20
N THR A 38 -13.60 4.95 1.53
CA THR A 38 -13.90 6.10 2.37
C THR A 38 -12.94 7.25 2.09
N VAL A 39 -11.65 6.98 2.07
CA VAL A 39 -10.62 8.01 1.79
C VAL A 39 -10.74 8.54 0.36
N LEU A 40 -10.97 7.68 -0.64
CA LEU A 40 -11.18 8.12 -2.02
C LEU A 40 -12.42 9.00 -2.17
N CYS A 41 -13.48 8.70 -1.43
CA CYS A 41 -14.67 9.54 -1.38
C CYS A 41 -14.35 10.93 -0.77
N ASP A 42 -13.58 10.98 0.32
CA ASP A 42 -13.14 12.24 0.94
C ASP A 42 -12.22 13.05 0.00
N GLN A 43 -11.47 12.37 -0.86
CA GLN A 43 -10.67 12.99 -1.94
C GLN A 43 -11.51 13.35 -3.19
N ASN A 44 -12.82 13.24 -3.15
CA ASN A 44 -13.76 13.57 -4.22
C ASN A 44 -13.62 12.73 -5.50
N PHE A 45 -13.12 11.51 -5.44
CA PHE A 45 -13.10 10.60 -6.59
C PHE A 45 -14.51 10.17 -7.02
N PHE A 46 -15.43 10.10 -6.08
CA PHE A 46 -16.84 9.77 -6.27
C PHE A 46 -17.68 10.29 -5.09
N SER A 47 -18.98 10.27 -5.22
CA SER A 47 -19.88 10.83 -4.20
C SER A 47 -20.09 9.87 -3.02
N LYS A 48 -20.38 10.42 -1.84
CA LYS A 48 -20.75 9.61 -0.67
C LYS A 48 -21.97 8.70 -0.91
N LYS A 49 -22.86 9.06 -1.86
CA LYS A 49 -24.00 8.23 -2.23
C LYS A 49 -23.59 6.93 -2.90
N ASP A 50 -22.47 6.93 -3.62
CA ASP A 50 -21.96 5.75 -4.32
C ASP A 50 -21.55 4.64 -3.34
N LEU A 51 -21.07 5.00 -2.14
CA LEU A 51 -20.74 4.05 -1.07
C LEU A 51 -21.95 3.22 -0.62
N ASN A 52 -23.19 3.73 -0.78
CA ASN A 52 -24.40 2.99 -0.46
C ASN A 52 -24.62 1.78 -1.38
N SER A 53 -23.88 1.69 -2.49
CA SER A 53 -23.93 0.57 -3.43
C SER A 53 -22.93 -0.54 -3.11
N LEU A 54 -22.11 -0.40 -2.06
CA LEU A 54 -21.12 -1.40 -1.67
C LEU A 54 -21.73 -2.79 -1.56
N ASN A 55 -21.11 -3.76 -2.25
CA ASN A 55 -21.54 -5.16 -2.31
C ASN A 55 -22.97 -5.40 -2.80
N LYS A 56 -23.61 -4.43 -3.47
CA LYS A 56 -24.91 -4.65 -4.11
C LYS A 56 -24.76 -5.21 -5.52
N PHE A 57 -25.79 -5.89 -5.97
CA PHE A 57 -25.85 -6.43 -7.33
C PHE A 57 -25.63 -5.30 -8.36
N ASN A 58 -24.84 -5.56 -9.40
CA ASN A 58 -24.43 -4.60 -10.43
C ASN A 58 -23.60 -3.39 -9.94
N SER A 59 -23.13 -3.37 -8.70
CA SER A 59 -22.22 -2.34 -8.24
C SER A 59 -20.77 -2.63 -8.66
N HIS A 60 -20.01 -1.56 -8.92
CA HIS A 60 -18.57 -1.64 -9.04
C HIS A 60 -17.84 -1.55 -7.69
N PHE A 61 -18.56 -1.08 -6.65
CA PHE A 61 -18.06 -1.04 -5.27
C PHE A 61 -18.26 -2.40 -4.62
N ILE A 62 -17.26 -3.25 -4.78
CA ILE A 62 -17.27 -4.63 -4.25
C ILE A 62 -16.21 -4.76 -3.15
N GLY A 63 -16.20 -5.88 -2.42
CA GLY A 63 -15.34 -6.14 -1.27
C GLY A 63 -13.83 -6.17 -1.54
N HIS A 64 -13.40 -5.93 -2.77
CA HIS A 64 -12.00 -5.77 -3.17
C HIS A 64 -11.88 -4.66 -4.22
N PRO A 65 -10.77 -3.89 -4.23
CA PRO A 65 -10.63 -2.78 -5.16
C PRO A 65 -10.48 -3.24 -6.62
N THR A 66 -11.23 -2.60 -7.50
CA THR A 66 -11.11 -2.79 -8.93
C THR A 66 -10.93 -1.45 -9.65
N ARG A 67 -10.22 -1.45 -10.77
CA ARG A 67 -10.01 -0.25 -11.61
C ARG A 67 -11.30 0.30 -12.23
N LYS A 68 -12.44 -0.33 -12.01
CA LYS A 68 -13.76 0.21 -12.36
C LYS A 68 -14.19 1.34 -11.41
N VAL A 69 -13.61 1.39 -10.21
CA VAL A 69 -13.85 2.45 -9.24
C VAL A 69 -12.80 3.55 -9.44
N PRO A 70 -13.22 4.83 -9.59
CA PRO A 70 -12.29 5.94 -9.73
C PRO A 70 -11.31 6.02 -8.56
N GLY A 71 -10.03 6.30 -8.85
CA GLY A 71 -8.99 6.37 -7.83
C GLY A 71 -8.31 5.03 -7.50
N ILE A 72 -8.73 3.93 -8.09
CA ILE A 72 -8.11 2.61 -7.92
C ILE A 72 -7.04 2.39 -9.00
N GLU A 73 -5.79 2.24 -8.56
CA GLU A 73 -4.63 2.05 -9.42
C GLU A 73 -4.57 0.64 -10.02
N HIS A 74 -4.83 -0.37 -9.21
CA HIS A 74 -4.70 -1.77 -9.58
C HIS A 74 -5.77 -2.64 -8.91
N ASN A 75 -6.23 -3.68 -9.61
CA ASN A 75 -7.12 -4.69 -9.03
C ASN A 75 -6.34 -5.53 -8.02
N THR A 76 -6.84 -5.65 -6.80
CA THR A 76 -6.22 -6.47 -5.76
C THR A 76 -7.24 -7.38 -5.07
N GLY A 77 -6.75 -8.28 -4.21
CA GLY A 77 -7.57 -9.28 -3.52
C GLY A 77 -6.86 -10.63 -3.45
N ALA A 78 -6.09 -11.00 -4.49
CA ALA A 78 -5.11 -12.07 -4.40
C ALA A 78 -3.91 -11.52 -3.61
N LEU A 79 -3.83 -11.90 -2.33
CA LEU A 79 -2.78 -11.44 -1.43
C LEU A 79 -1.39 -11.80 -1.96
N GLY A 80 -0.38 -11.02 -1.61
CA GLY A 80 1.00 -11.20 -2.05
C GLY A 80 1.36 -10.61 -3.41
N HIS A 81 0.39 -10.22 -4.24
CA HIS A 81 0.65 -9.73 -5.60
C HIS A 81 0.84 -8.21 -5.70
N GLY A 82 0.26 -7.44 -4.77
CA GLY A 82 0.33 -5.97 -4.81
C GLY A 82 1.76 -5.44 -4.71
N LEU A 83 2.62 -6.07 -3.91
CA LEU A 83 4.01 -5.67 -3.79
C LEU A 83 4.78 -5.90 -5.10
N SER A 84 4.58 -7.05 -5.78
CA SER A 84 5.23 -7.33 -7.06
C SER A 84 4.86 -6.29 -8.12
N VAL A 85 3.60 -5.88 -8.16
CA VAL A 85 3.12 -4.80 -9.05
C VAL A 85 3.77 -3.47 -8.69
N ALA A 86 3.83 -3.12 -7.40
CA ALA A 86 4.47 -1.90 -6.93
C ALA A 86 5.98 -1.86 -7.27
N VAL A 87 6.68 -2.98 -7.13
CA VAL A 87 8.09 -3.14 -7.58
C VAL A 87 8.21 -2.84 -9.08
N GLY A 88 7.34 -3.44 -9.91
CA GLY A 88 7.35 -3.18 -11.35
C GLY A 88 7.12 -1.70 -11.69
N MET A 89 6.18 -1.03 -11.02
CA MET A 89 5.94 0.41 -11.19
C MET A 89 7.15 1.24 -10.77
N ALA A 90 7.80 0.90 -9.65
CA ALA A 90 8.98 1.61 -9.15
C ALA A 90 10.19 1.45 -10.10
N ILE A 91 10.40 0.26 -10.67
CA ILE A 91 11.40 0.03 -11.72
C ILE A 91 11.09 0.91 -12.94
N GLY A 92 9.82 0.95 -13.39
CA GLY A 92 9.40 1.78 -14.51
C GLY A 92 9.74 3.27 -14.29
N PHE A 93 9.44 3.82 -13.11
CA PHE A 93 9.80 5.20 -12.79
C PHE A 93 11.32 5.46 -12.80
N LYS A 94 12.13 4.49 -12.33
CA LYS A 94 13.59 4.60 -12.40
C LYS A 94 14.10 4.59 -13.83
N LEU A 95 13.58 3.70 -14.68
CA LEU A 95 13.96 3.63 -16.09
C LEU A 95 13.59 4.91 -16.85
N ASP A 96 12.46 5.50 -16.53
CA ASP A 96 11.98 6.73 -17.14
C ASP A 96 12.58 8.00 -16.49
N ASN A 97 13.48 7.85 -15.50
CA ASN A 97 14.04 8.95 -14.70
C ASN A 97 12.97 9.86 -14.08
N LYS A 98 11.87 9.27 -13.61
CA LYS A 98 10.77 10.00 -12.95
C LYS A 98 11.02 10.10 -11.44
N PRO A 99 10.77 11.27 -10.81
CA PRO A 99 11.04 11.49 -9.38
C PRO A 99 9.92 10.95 -8.46
N TYR A 100 8.95 10.24 -9.02
CA TYR A 100 7.77 9.79 -8.29
C TYR A 100 8.02 8.51 -7.50
N LYS A 101 7.26 8.37 -6.42
CA LYS A 101 7.32 7.21 -5.54
C LYS A 101 6.11 6.30 -5.72
N VAL A 102 6.31 5.03 -5.42
CA VAL A 102 5.26 4.02 -5.35
C VAL A 102 5.08 3.60 -3.90
N TYR A 103 3.87 3.69 -3.41
CA TYR A 103 3.47 3.28 -2.07
C TYR A 103 2.61 2.02 -2.15
N THR A 104 2.84 1.06 -1.28
CA THR A 104 1.99 -0.13 -1.18
C THR A 104 1.67 -0.45 0.27
N LEU A 105 0.42 -0.82 0.55
CA LEU A 105 -0.03 -1.22 1.88
C LEU A 105 -0.37 -2.70 1.89
N LEU A 106 0.35 -3.45 2.74
CA LEU A 106 0.17 -4.87 2.98
C LEU A 106 -0.41 -5.12 4.38
N GLY A 107 -1.06 -6.26 4.56
CA GLY A 107 -1.38 -6.80 5.88
C GLY A 107 -0.24 -7.69 6.39
N ASP A 108 -0.13 -7.86 7.70
CA ASP A 108 0.85 -8.75 8.30
C ASP A 108 0.59 -10.23 8.00
N GLY A 109 -0.68 -10.67 7.98
CA GLY A 109 -1.04 -12.01 7.53
C GLY A 109 -0.72 -12.28 6.06
N GLU A 110 -0.70 -11.23 5.22
CA GLU A 110 -0.31 -11.30 3.81
C GLU A 110 1.17 -11.67 3.64
N LEU A 111 2.01 -11.44 4.64
CA LEU A 111 3.44 -11.81 4.62
C LEU A 111 3.67 -13.33 4.63
N SER A 112 2.63 -14.13 4.79
CA SER A 112 2.69 -15.59 4.56
C SER A 112 2.83 -15.95 3.08
N GLU A 113 2.59 -15.01 2.15
CA GLU A 113 2.72 -15.24 0.72
C GLU A 113 4.19 -15.14 0.28
N GLY A 114 4.70 -16.19 -0.39
CA GLY A 114 6.10 -16.25 -0.84
C GLY A 114 6.48 -15.14 -1.80
N SER A 115 5.54 -14.70 -2.66
CA SER A 115 5.74 -13.61 -3.63
C SER A 115 6.12 -12.26 -2.98
N ILE A 116 5.76 -12.02 -1.72
CA ILE A 116 6.24 -10.85 -0.96
C ILE A 116 7.76 -10.88 -0.85
N TRP A 117 8.32 -11.99 -0.36
CA TRP A 117 9.76 -12.15 -0.14
C TRP A 117 10.55 -12.14 -1.44
N GLU A 118 10.03 -12.74 -2.50
CA GLU A 118 10.60 -12.66 -3.85
C GLU A 118 10.62 -11.23 -4.38
N SER A 119 9.57 -10.45 -4.10
CA SER A 119 9.51 -9.04 -4.47
C SER A 119 10.54 -8.19 -3.72
N LEU A 120 10.83 -8.50 -2.44
CA LEU A 120 11.87 -7.83 -1.66
C LEU A 120 13.26 -8.08 -2.25
N LEU A 121 13.55 -9.29 -2.73
CA LEU A 121 14.81 -9.57 -3.45
C LEU A 121 14.97 -8.66 -4.67
N SER A 122 13.89 -8.48 -5.43
CA SER A 122 13.89 -7.61 -6.60
C SER A 122 14.04 -6.14 -6.20
N ALA A 123 13.32 -5.68 -5.17
CA ALA A 123 13.42 -4.31 -4.66
C ALA A 123 14.84 -3.96 -4.22
N SER A 124 15.48 -4.88 -3.50
CA SER A 124 16.88 -4.77 -3.08
C SER A 124 17.83 -4.74 -4.27
N LYS A 125 17.72 -5.72 -5.19
CA LYS A 125 18.56 -5.80 -6.39
C LYS A 125 18.59 -4.52 -7.22
N TYR A 126 17.41 -3.89 -7.39
CA TYR A 126 17.27 -2.69 -8.21
C TYR A 126 17.40 -1.39 -7.40
N ASN A 127 17.75 -1.47 -6.11
CA ASN A 127 17.90 -0.33 -5.21
C ASN A 127 16.71 0.63 -5.32
N LEU A 128 15.49 0.12 -5.10
CA LEU A 128 14.26 0.89 -5.30
C LEU A 128 13.99 1.85 -4.14
N ASP A 129 14.77 2.93 -4.05
CA ASP A 129 14.62 4.04 -3.09
C ASP A 129 13.34 4.87 -3.31
N ASN A 130 12.67 4.62 -4.43
CA ASN A 130 11.37 5.17 -4.77
C ASN A 130 10.18 4.25 -4.46
N LEU A 131 10.40 3.11 -3.79
CA LEU A 131 9.37 2.18 -3.33
C LEU A 131 9.19 2.30 -1.81
N VAL A 132 7.97 2.54 -1.35
CA VAL A 132 7.61 2.60 0.07
C VAL A 132 6.67 1.46 0.39
N ILE A 133 7.12 0.53 1.20
CA ILE A 133 6.37 -0.64 1.63
C ILE A 133 5.84 -0.40 3.03
N ILE A 134 4.53 -0.43 3.20
CA ILE A 134 3.85 -0.20 4.47
C ILE A 134 3.22 -1.52 4.91
N ILE A 135 3.55 -1.97 6.11
CA ILE A 135 2.95 -3.17 6.71
C ILE A 135 2.00 -2.73 7.83
N ASP A 136 0.72 -3.04 7.67
CA ASP A 136 -0.24 -2.93 8.75
C ASP A 136 -0.10 -4.15 9.69
N ARG A 137 0.78 -4.00 10.71
CA ARG A 137 1.05 -5.03 11.72
C ARG A 137 -0.03 -4.99 12.79
N ASN A 138 -1.24 -5.44 12.46
CA ASN A 138 -2.37 -5.44 13.37
C ASN A 138 -2.48 -6.72 14.23
N GLY A 139 -1.63 -7.72 13.97
CA GLY A 139 -1.56 -8.98 14.73
C GLY A 139 -2.67 -9.98 14.42
N LEU A 140 -3.49 -9.72 13.40
CA LEU A 140 -4.65 -10.53 13.07
C LEU A 140 -4.66 -10.97 11.60
N GLN A 141 -5.12 -12.19 11.37
CA GLN A 141 -5.47 -12.70 10.05
C GLN A 141 -6.77 -13.52 10.14
N ILE A 142 -7.32 -13.98 9.02
CA ILE A 142 -8.68 -14.55 8.92
C ILE A 142 -9.04 -15.53 10.04
N THR A 143 -8.10 -16.40 10.42
CA THR A 143 -8.35 -17.52 11.34
C THR A 143 -7.88 -17.29 12.77
N GLY A 144 -7.21 -16.17 13.06
CA GLY A 144 -6.70 -15.89 14.40
C GLY A 144 -5.57 -14.87 14.44
N LYS A 145 -4.80 -14.89 15.51
CA LYS A 145 -3.61 -14.05 15.63
C LYS A 145 -2.52 -14.51 14.68
N THR A 146 -1.85 -13.57 14.03
CA THR A 146 -0.80 -13.85 13.04
C THR A 146 0.28 -14.77 13.60
N GLU A 147 0.78 -14.52 14.82
CA GLU A 147 1.83 -15.32 15.44
C GLU A 147 1.37 -16.73 15.88
N GLU A 148 0.06 -16.95 16.04
CA GLU A 148 -0.48 -18.29 16.36
C GLU A 148 -0.73 -19.11 15.10
N VAL A 149 -1.07 -18.45 13.98
CA VAL A 149 -1.40 -19.12 12.71
C VAL A 149 -0.14 -19.38 11.88
N ASN A 150 0.66 -18.35 11.67
CA ASN A 150 1.93 -18.45 10.94
C ASN A 150 2.90 -17.35 11.43
N PRO A 151 3.83 -17.66 12.35
CA PRO A 151 4.72 -16.68 12.96
C PRO A 151 5.59 -15.95 11.93
N ILE A 152 5.59 -14.63 11.99
CA ILE A 152 6.38 -13.78 11.08
C ILE A 152 7.51 -13.02 11.78
N GLU A 153 7.54 -13.01 13.13
CA GLU A 153 8.63 -12.35 13.86
C GLU A 153 9.98 -13.13 13.76
N PRO A 154 11.13 -12.47 13.90
CA PRO A 154 11.33 -11.01 14.06
C PRO A 154 11.20 -10.28 12.71
N LEU A 155 10.17 -9.45 12.58
CA LEU A 155 9.81 -8.87 11.29
C LEU A 155 10.78 -7.78 10.83
N LEU A 156 11.20 -6.90 11.74
CA LEU A 156 12.14 -5.82 11.42
C LEU A 156 13.46 -6.38 10.90
N ASP A 157 14.03 -7.37 11.60
CA ASP A 157 15.31 -7.99 11.22
C ASP A 157 15.22 -8.68 9.85
N LYS A 158 14.08 -9.32 9.58
CA LYS A 158 13.84 -9.95 8.27
C LYS A 158 13.87 -8.91 7.15
N PHE A 159 13.17 -7.80 7.26
CA PHE A 159 13.19 -6.75 6.25
C PHE A 159 14.57 -6.09 6.13
N GLN A 160 15.27 -5.85 7.24
CA GLN A 160 16.62 -5.32 7.23
C GLN A 160 17.61 -6.27 6.53
N SER A 161 17.44 -7.59 6.68
CA SER A 161 18.30 -8.59 6.01
C SER A 161 18.18 -8.55 4.48
N PHE A 162 17.08 -8.02 3.94
CA PHE A 162 16.95 -7.72 2.51
C PHE A 162 17.61 -6.39 2.10
N GLY A 163 18.27 -5.68 3.01
CA GLY A 163 18.88 -4.38 2.74
C GLY A 163 17.92 -3.21 2.73
N LEU A 164 16.74 -3.36 3.34
CA LEU A 164 15.75 -2.30 3.42
C LEU A 164 15.93 -1.45 4.68
N CYS A 165 15.71 -0.14 4.56
CA CYS A 165 15.60 0.75 5.70
C CYS A 165 14.22 0.59 6.34
N VAL A 166 14.17 0.24 7.61
CA VAL A 166 12.92 -0.11 8.29
C VAL A 166 12.66 0.85 9.46
N LYS A 167 11.45 1.37 9.55
CA LYS A 167 10.93 2.18 10.66
C LYS A 167 9.67 1.52 11.22
N GLN A 168 9.50 1.56 12.53
CA GLN A 168 8.28 1.13 13.20
C GLN A 168 7.65 2.31 13.92
N VAL A 169 6.35 2.49 13.71
CA VAL A 169 5.58 3.58 14.31
C VAL A 169 4.22 3.07 14.79
N ASN A 170 3.57 3.83 15.66
CA ASN A 170 2.20 3.56 16.03
C ASN A 170 1.25 3.91 14.88
N GLY A 171 0.74 2.90 14.18
CA GLY A 171 -0.17 3.05 13.03
C GLY A 171 -1.52 3.72 13.34
N ASN A 172 -1.86 3.92 14.63
CA ASN A 172 -3.03 4.65 15.08
C ASN A 172 -2.73 6.10 15.48
N SER A 173 -1.45 6.53 15.46
CA SER A 173 -1.04 7.90 15.71
C SER A 173 -0.86 8.65 14.39
N VAL A 174 -1.74 9.64 14.15
CA VAL A 174 -1.65 10.49 12.94
C VAL A 174 -0.35 11.28 12.91
N SER A 175 0.08 11.82 14.06
CA SER A 175 1.32 12.60 14.16
C SER A 175 2.57 11.77 13.85
N GLU A 176 2.69 10.58 14.45
CA GLU A 176 3.83 9.70 14.20
C GLU A 176 3.89 9.22 12.74
N LEU A 177 2.72 8.91 12.15
CA LEU A 177 2.65 8.56 10.73
C LEU A 177 3.05 9.73 9.83
N ASP A 178 2.60 10.95 10.13
CA ASP A 178 2.95 12.14 9.34
C ASP A 178 4.46 12.46 9.45
N GLU A 179 5.03 12.31 10.63
CA GLU A 179 6.48 12.48 10.86
C GLU A 179 7.29 11.46 10.06
N VAL A 180 7.00 10.17 10.19
CA VAL A 180 7.77 9.14 9.50
C VAL A 180 7.68 9.25 7.98
N PHE A 181 6.53 9.64 7.43
CA PHE A 181 6.41 9.82 5.98
C PHE A 181 7.19 11.03 5.44
N LYS A 182 7.45 12.05 6.27
CA LYS A 182 8.32 13.18 5.90
C LYS A 182 9.80 12.82 5.82
N GLU A 183 10.21 11.75 6.52
CA GLU A 183 11.59 11.27 6.49
C GLU A 183 11.94 10.47 5.22
N ILE A 184 10.98 10.17 4.34
CA ILE A 184 11.20 9.34 3.15
C ILE A 184 11.87 10.14 2.01
N PRO A 185 12.98 9.64 1.41
CA PRO A 185 13.61 8.35 1.68
C PRO A 185 14.37 8.33 2.99
N PHE A 186 14.29 7.21 3.72
CA PHE A 186 15.06 7.05 4.95
C PHE A 186 16.56 7.02 4.65
N GLU A 187 17.34 7.74 5.43
CA GLU A 187 18.80 7.64 5.36
C GLU A 187 19.27 6.32 5.99
N ASN A 188 20.23 5.68 5.37
CA ASN A 188 20.90 4.53 5.97
C ASN A 188 21.74 5.03 7.15
N ASN A 189 21.36 4.65 8.36
CA ASN A 189 22.19 4.82 9.56
C ASN A 189 23.21 3.68 9.65
#